data_f4b0b54bd8813c676b639a429212039c
#
_entry.id   f4b0b54bd8813c676b639a429212039c
#
_cell.length_a   1.000
_cell.length_b   1.000
_cell.length_c   1.000
_cell.angle_alpha   90.00
_cell.angle_beta   90.00
_cell.angle_gamma   90.00
#
_symmetry.space_group_name_H-M   'P 1'
#
loop_
_entity.id
_entity.type
_entity.pdbx_description
1 polymer ?
#
loop_
_entity_poly.entity_id
_entity_poly.type
_entity_poly.pdbx_seq_one_letter_code
_entity_poly.pdbx_strand_id
1 'polypeptide(L)'
;MINTELLLAAWLEKLQKKWDTEEYYYDVEEAKKVFKFVSKLTNDRGASRNFDLLEFQFEIITEILCVKRRSDGKRKHREAHINIPRKNGKSFLAAIIVVYLFFCQRHIFGALFILTANTTKQAGELYGTVEHFIKANKTLRRYCKITSSTKTIIRKDNGNKLMV
;
A
#
# COMPACT_ATOMS: atom_id res chain seq x y z
N MET A 1 1.32 25.75 9.53
CA MET A 1 1.07 24.50 8.78
C MET A 1 2.37 24.12 8.10
N ILE A 2 2.95 22.97 8.43
CA ILE A 2 4.15 22.46 7.75
C ILE A 2 3.73 22.15 6.33
N ASN A 3 4.45 22.69 5.35
CA ASN A 3 4.14 22.46 3.94
C ASN A 3 4.40 20.98 3.59
N THR A 4 3.33 20.23 3.36
CA THR A 4 3.38 18.79 3.05
C THR A 4 4.27 18.48 1.84
N GLU A 5 4.38 19.42 0.89
CA GLU A 5 5.24 19.26 -0.29
C GLU A 5 6.73 19.35 0.07
N LEU A 6 7.11 20.25 0.98
CA LEU A 6 8.50 20.36 1.46
C LEU A 6 8.92 19.14 2.26
N LEU A 7 8.02 18.61 3.11
CA LEU A 7 8.27 17.37 3.85
C LEU A 7 8.45 16.18 2.91
N LEU A 8 7.59 16.07 1.92
CA LEU A 8 7.67 14.99 0.93
C LEU A 8 9.00 15.06 0.15
N ALA A 9 9.41 16.26 -0.25
CA ALA A 9 10.68 16.47 -0.96
C ALA A 9 11.88 16.00 -0.13
N ALA A 10 11.93 16.38 1.15
CA ALA A 10 12.99 15.96 2.07
C ALA A 10 13.04 14.45 2.28
N TRP A 11 11.88 13.79 2.43
CA TRP A 11 11.80 12.33 2.55
C TRP A 11 12.26 11.61 1.29
N LEU A 12 11.88 12.11 0.13
CA LEU A 12 12.30 11.55 -1.16
C LEU A 12 13.80 11.65 -1.36
N GLU A 13 14.40 12.80 -1.09
CA GLU A 13 15.84 13.04 -1.19
C GLU A 13 16.62 12.09 -0.27
N LYS A 14 16.21 11.98 0.99
CA LYS A 14 16.81 11.07 1.98
C LYS A 14 16.82 9.63 1.47
N LEU A 15 15.67 9.15 0.97
CA LEU A 15 15.53 7.77 0.52
C LEU A 15 16.24 7.52 -0.82
N GLN A 16 16.24 8.49 -1.71
CA GLN A 16 16.99 8.42 -2.95
C GLN A 16 18.48 8.27 -2.65
N LYS A 17 19.03 9.12 -1.78
CA LYS A 17 20.45 9.03 -1.37
C LYS A 17 20.79 7.70 -0.70
N LYS A 18 19.88 7.17 0.13
CA LYS A 18 20.07 5.87 0.81
C LYS A 18 20.17 4.71 -0.17
N TRP A 19 19.38 4.74 -1.25
CA TRP A 19 19.21 3.61 -2.17
C TRP A 19 19.88 3.79 -3.53
N ASP A 20 20.58 4.88 -3.76
CA ASP A 20 21.34 5.11 -4.99
C ASP A 20 22.70 4.38 -4.91
N THR A 21 22.71 3.12 -5.30
CA THR A 21 23.85 2.22 -5.30
C THR A 21 24.12 1.67 -6.70
N GLU A 22 25.19 0.90 -6.89
CA GLU A 22 25.47 0.23 -8.17
C GLU A 22 24.37 -0.78 -8.56
N GLU A 23 23.77 -1.45 -7.58
CA GLU A 23 22.78 -2.50 -7.82
C GLU A 23 21.34 -2.01 -7.81
N TYR A 24 21.04 -0.96 -7.02
CA TYR A 24 19.68 -0.52 -6.74
C TYR A 24 19.50 0.96 -6.98
N TYR A 25 18.24 1.35 -7.20
CA TYR A 25 17.84 2.75 -7.21
C TYR A 25 16.46 2.91 -6.55
N TYR A 26 16.20 4.10 -6.04
CA TYR A 26 14.90 4.48 -5.51
C TYR A 26 14.09 5.16 -6.60
N ASP A 27 12.94 4.57 -6.96
CA ASP A 27 12.05 5.14 -7.97
C ASP A 27 11.21 6.26 -7.35
N VAL A 28 11.71 7.49 -7.46
CA VAL A 28 11.09 8.71 -6.92
C VAL A 28 9.70 8.93 -7.53
N GLU A 29 9.53 8.66 -8.83
CA GLU A 29 8.24 8.86 -9.48
C GLU A 29 7.19 7.85 -9.00
N GLU A 30 7.58 6.61 -8.76
CA GLU A 30 6.70 5.63 -8.14
C GLU A 30 6.37 6.01 -6.69
N ALA A 31 7.33 6.52 -5.92
CA ALA A 31 7.10 6.98 -4.55
C ALA A 31 6.13 8.17 -4.48
N LYS A 32 6.21 9.12 -5.41
CA LYS A 32 5.21 10.19 -5.55
C LYS A 32 3.82 9.65 -5.87
N LYS A 33 3.73 8.61 -6.72
CA LYS A 33 2.45 7.94 -7.01
C LYS A 33 1.89 7.24 -5.77
N VAL A 34 2.74 6.55 -5.00
CA VAL A 34 2.36 5.93 -3.71
C VAL A 34 1.79 6.99 -2.77
N PHE A 35 2.51 8.09 -2.57
CA PHE A 35 2.06 9.18 -1.71
C PHE A 35 0.70 9.74 -2.15
N LYS A 36 0.57 10.07 -3.44
CA LYS A 36 -0.68 10.56 -4.02
C LYS A 36 -1.83 9.55 -3.92
N PHE A 37 -1.53 8.27 -4.02
CA PHE A 37 -2.53 7.22 -3.85
C PHE A 37 -3.01 7.15 -2.40
N VAL A 38 -2.08 7.12 -1.45
CA VAL A 38 -2.39 7.03 -0.02
C VAL A 38 -3.16 8.25 0.46
N SER A 39 -2.79 9.47 0.01
CA SER A 39 -3.49 10.69 0.38
C SER A 39 -4.97 10.72 -0.06
N LYS A 40 -5.36 9.85 -1.00
CA LYS A 40 -6.76 9.68 -1.43
C LYS A 40 -7.52 8.58 -0.71
N LEU A 41 -6.85 7.80 0.13
CA LEU A 41 -7.51 6.83 0.99
C LEU A 41 -8.14 7.54 2.18
N THR A 42 -9.33 7.15 2.56
CA THR A 42 -10.05 7.74 3.68
C THR A 42 -9.88 6.88 4.94
N ASN A 43 -9.57 7.52 6.05
CA ASN A 43 -9.52 6.83 7.34
C ASN A 43 -10.93 6.70 7.93
N ASP A 44 -11.28 5.50 8.41
CA ASP A 44 -12.64 5.07 8.75
C ASP A 44 -13.18 5.58 10.09
N ARG A 45 -12.44 6.29 10.85
CA ARG A 45 -12.89 6.62 12.21
C ARG A 45 -13.64 7.95 12.31
N GLY A 46 -14.63 8.15 11.43
CA GLY A 46 -15.67 9.17 11.61
C GLY A 46 -15.32 10.61 11.29
N ALA A 47 -14.14 10.89 10.76
CA ALA A 47 -13.80 12.18 10.19
C ALA A 47 -13.35 11.98 8.74
N SER A 48 -13.92 12.72 7.82
CA SER A 48 -13.51 12.80 6.41
C SER A 48 -12.12 13.44 6.27
N ARG A 49 -11.10 12.85 6.90
CA ARG A 49 -9.73 13.32 6.81
C ARG A 49 -8.95 12.39 5.90
N ASN A 50 -8.31 12.98 4.91
CA ASN A 50 -7.25 12.33 4.17
C ASN A 50 -6.22 11.79 5.15
N PHE A 51 -5.63 10.65 4.82
CA PHE A 51 -4.67 10.01 5.70
C PHE A 51 -3.30 10.69 5.54
N ASP A 52 -2.78 11.25 6.64
CA ASP A 52 -1.43 11.80 6.71
C ASP A 52 -0.47 10.70 7.19
N LEU A 53 0.44 10.28 6.31
CA LEU A 53 1.51 9.34 6.68
C LEU A 53 2.54 10.04 7.56
N LEU A 54 2.98 9.35 8.60
CA LEU A 54 4.18 9.70 9.33
C LEU A 54 5.42 9.31 8.50
N GLU A 55 6.56 9.97 8.74
CA GLU A 55 7.80 9.72 7.99
C GLU A 55 8.17 8.23 7.96
N PHE A 56 8.23 7.56 9.10
CA PHE A 56 8.58 6.15 9.16
C PHE A 56 7.60 5.24 8.41
N GLN A 57 6.32 5.61 8.36
CA GLN A 57 5.31 4.86 7.60
C GLN A 57 5.53 5.02 6.10
N PHE A 58 5.83 6.25 5.67
CA PHE A 58 6.18 6.53 4.28
C PHE A 58 7.44 5.78 3.88
N GLU A 59 8.50 5.80 4.71
CA GLU A 59 9.73 5.04 4.48
C GLU A 59 9.45 3.56 4.28
N ILE A 60 8.76 2.92 5.23
CA ILE A 60 8.44 1.47 5.15
C ILE A 60 7.70 1.14 3.85
N ILE A 61 6.64 1.89 3.53
CA ILE A 61 5.83 1.61 2.35
C ILE A 61 6.64 1.77 1.08
N THR A 62 7.39 2.87 0.95
CA THR A 62 8.09 3.20 -0.29
C THR A 62 9.38 2.40 -0.46
N GLU A 63 10.06 2.02 0.60
CA GLU A 63 11.19 1.08 0.48
C GLU A 63 10.73 -0.27 -0.06
N ILE A 64 9.61 -0.80 0.43
CA ILE A 64 9.05 -2.07 -0.07
C ILE A 64 8.63 -1.97 -1.54
N LEU A 65 8.03 -0.83 -1.93
CA LEU A 65 7.39 -0.70 -3.24
C LEU A 65 8.29 -0.07 -4.30
N CYS A 66 9.19 0.84 -3.92
CA CYS A 66 9.87 1.75 -4.85
C CYS A 66 11.37 1.51 -4.98
N VAL A 67 11.99 0.66 -4.15
CA VAL A 67 13.38 0.26 -4.37
C VAL A 67 13.45 -0.80 -5.46
N LYS A 68 14.19 -0.51 -6.53
CA LYS A 68 14.27 -1.34 -7.73
C LYS A 68 15.70 -1.74 -8.05
N ARG A 69 15.86 -2.89 -8.68
CA ARG A 69 17.14 -3.35 -9.21
C ARG A 69 17.43 -2.63 -10.53
N ARG A 70 18.66 -2.17 -10.72
CA ARG A 70 19.08 -1.54 -11.98
C ARG A 70 19.11 -2.52 -13.14
N SER A 71 19.37 -3.80 -12.87
CA SER A 71 19.50 -4.85 -13.89
C SER A 71 18.22 -5.13 -14.66
N ASP A 72 17.05 -5.07 -14.01
CA ASP A 72 15.77 -5.47 -14.63
C ASP A 72 14.57 -4.56 -14.27
N GLY A 73 14.80 -3.49 -13.52
CA GLY A 73 13.75 -2.54 -13.09
C GLY A 73 12.71 -3.13 -12.15
N LYS A 74 12.89 -4.37 -11.69
CA LYS A 74 11.94 -5.02 -10.78
C LYS A 74 12.20 -4.60 -9.34
N ARG A 75 11.19 -4.71 -8.50
CA ARG A 75 11.32 -4.44 -7.06
C ARG A 75 12.42 -5.31 -6.44
N LYS A 76 13.23 -4.68 -5.61
CA LYS A 76 14.26 -5.36 -4.81
C LYS A 76 13.62 -6.34 -3.83
N HIS A 77 12.65 -5.85 -3.06
CA HIS A 77 12.04 -6.60 -1.97
C HIS A 77 10.94 -7.54 -2.48
N ARG A 78 11.12 -8.84 -2.30
CA ARG A 78 10.10 -9.87 -2.51
C ARG A 78 9.41 -10.24 -1.22
N GLU A 79 10.13 -10.08 -0.11
CA GLU A 79 9.66 -10.31 1.26
C GLU A 79 9.94 -9.07 2.10
N ALA A 80 9.07 -8.79 3.05
CA ALA A 80 9.24 -7.70 4.01
C ALA A 80 8.75 -8.14 5.40
N HIS A 81 9.63 -8.01 6.40
CA HIS A 81 9.30 -8.25 7.80
C HIS A 81 9.16 -6.92 8.51
N ILE A 82 7.94 -6.52 8.84
CA ILE A 82 7.64 -5.25 9.49
C ILE A 82 7.49 -5.48 11.00
N ASN A 83 8.51 -5.10 11.75
CA ASN A 83 8.49 -5.16 13.21
C ASN A 83 8.42 -3.75 13.80
N ILE A 84 7.22 -3.36 14.21
CA ILE A 84 6.95 -2.08 14.87
C ILE A 84 6.09 -2.31 16.12
N PRO A 85 6.20 -1.46 17.16
CA PRO A 85 5.42 -1.60 18.38
C PRO A 85 3.91 -1.62 18.14
N ARG A 86 3.16 -2.12 19.11
CA ARG A 86 1.68 -2.09 19.05
C ARG A 86 1.19 -0.64 18.95
N LYS A 87 0.03 -0.46 18.31
CA LYS A 87 -0.65 0.84 18.10
C LYS A 87 0.04 1.81 17.11
N ASN A 88 1.12 1.41 16.43
CA ASN A 88 1.78 2.20 15.38
C ASN A 88 1.24 1.93 13.95
N GLY A 89 0.02 1.44 13.83
CA GLY A 89 -0.64 1.32 12.53
C GLY A 89 -0.19 0.13 11.65
N LYS A 90 0.37 -0.95 12.24
CA LYS A 90 0.89 -2.11 11.48
C LYS A 90 -0.10 -2.69 10.47
N SER A 91 -1.31 -3.02 10.91
CA SER A 91 -2.36 -3.56 10.04
C SER A 91 -2.79 -2.56 8.97
N PHE A 92 -2.73 -1.28 9.31
CA PHE A 92 -3.02 -0.20 8.39
C PHE A 92 -1.96 -0.08 7.30
N LEU A 93 -0.66 -0.14 7.65
CA LEU A 93 0.44 -0.17 6.68
C LEU A 93 0.34 -1.37 5.74
N ALA A 94 0.06 -2.55 6.29
CA ALA A 94 -0.15 -3.76 5.49
C ALA A 94 -1.33 -3.59 4.52
N ALA A 95 -2.44 -3.01 4.97
CA ALA A 95 -3.61 -2.75 4.12
C ALA A 95 -3.28 -1.77 2.99
N ILE A 96 -2.53 -0.70 3.25
CA ILE A 96 -2.08 0.26 2.23
C ILE A 96 -1.24 -0.45 1.16
N ILE A 97 -0.24 -1.22 1.57
CA ILE A 97 0.65 -1.95 0.65
C ILE A 97 -0.16 -2.90 -0.22
N VAL A 98 -1.07 -3.67 0.38
CA VAL A 98 -1.94 -4.60 -0.34
C VAL A 98 -2.84 -3.87 -1.34
N VAL A 99 -3.51 -2.80 -0.93
CA VAL A 99 -4.41 -2.05 -1.81
C VAL A 99 -3.63 -1.39 -2.95
N TYR A 100 -2.45 -0.83 -2.67
CA TYR A 100 -1.59 -0.27 -3.70
C TYR A 100 -1.18 -1.32 -4.73
N LEU A 101 -0.68 -2.47 -4.28
CA LEU A 101 -0.29 -3.56 -5.17
C LEU A 101 -1.48 -4.10 -5.97
N PHE A 102 -2.64 -4.22 -5.33
CA PHE A 102 -3.85 -4.72 -5.95
C PHE A 102 -4.36 -3.81 -7.07
N PHE A 103 -4.22 -2.49 -6.96
CA PHE A 103 -4.73 -1.53 -7.94
C PHE A 103 -3.68 -0.97 -8.90
N CYS A 104 -2.45 -0.78 -8.46
CA CYS A 104 -1.46 -0.03 -9.22
C CYS A 104 -0.54 -0.90 -10.08
N GLN A 105 -0.48 -2.22 -9.83
CA GLN A 105 0.24 -3.15 -10.70
C GLN A 105 -0.64 -3.63 -11.86
N ARG A 106 -0.76 -2.79 -12.88
CA ARG A 106 -1.68 -3.02 -14.00
C ARG A 106 -1.28 -4.17 -14.93
N HIS A 107 -0.01 -4.56 -14.94
CA HIS A 107 0.53 -5.63 -15.79
C HIS A 107 0.33 -7.04 -15.24
N ILE A 108 -0.25 -7.15 -14.04
CA ILE A 108 -0.51 -8.44 -13.40
C ILE A 108 -1.99 -8.78 -13.56
N PHE A 109 -2.26 -9.92 -14.24
CA PHE A 109 -3.60 -10.42 -14.48
C PHE A 109 -3.82 -11.73 -13.73
N GLY A 110 -5.00 -11.91 -13.15
CA GLY A 110 -5.40 -13.14 -12.46
C GLY A 110 -4.60 -13.43 -11.17
N ALA A 111 -3.92 -12.44 -10.61
CA ALA A 111 -3.12 -12.61 -9.40
C ALA A 111 -4.00 -12.87 -8.18
N LEU A 112 -3.50 -13.76 -7.31
CA LEU A 112 -4.12 -14.07 -6.04
C LEU A 112 -3.39 -13.34 -4.90
N PHE A 113 -4.11 -12.50 -4.15
CA PHE A 113 -3.68 -11.82 -2.95
C PHE A 113 -4.30 -12.52 -1.74
N ILE A 114 -3.49 -13.13 -0.89
CA ILE A 114 -3.97 -13.88 0.27
C ILE A 114 -3.60 -13.11 1.54
N LEU A 115 -4.58 -12.86 2.39
CA LEU A 115 -4.41 -12.29 3.71
C LEU A 115 -4.48 -13.41 4.74
N THR A 116 -3.38 -13.68 5.44
CA THR A 116 -3.31 -14.72 6.46
C THR A 116 -2.94 -14.15 7.82
N ALA A 117 -3.34 -14.83 8.86
CA ALA A 117 -2.95 -14.58 10.24
C ALA A 117 -3.11 -15.85 11.07
N ASN A 118 -2.67 -15.83 12.33
CA ASN A 118 -2.78 -16.97 13.23
C ASN A 118 -4.24 -17.40 13.49
N THR A 119 -5.19 -16.48 13.32
CA THR A 119 -6.63 -16.75 13.43
C THR A 119 -7.38 -16.10 12.29
N THR A 120 -8.49 -16.74 11.87
CA THR A 120 -9.42 -16.18 10.85
C THR A 120 -9.97 -14.82 11.27
N LYS A 121 -10.15 -14.58 12.57
CA LYS A 121 -10.58 -13.28 13.10
C LYS A 121 -9.55 -12.19 12.80
N GLN A 122 -8.27 -12.44 13.08
CA GLN A 122 -7.20 -11.46 12.84
C GLN A 122 -6.99 -11.20 11.34
N ALA A 123 -7.03 -12.24 10.50
CA ALA A 123 -6.99 -12.06 9.04
C ALA A 123 -8.20 -11.25 8.55
N GLY A 124 -9.37 -11.47 9.15
CA GLY A 124 -10.58 -10.71 8.89
C GLY A 124 -10.51 -9.23 9.27
N GLU A 125 -9.76 -8.87 10.31
CA GLU A 125 -9.52 -7.47 10.69
C GLU A 125 -8.71 -6.72 9.62
N LEU A 126 -7.66 -7.36 9.09
CA LEU A 126 -6.88 -6.80 7.98
C LEU A 126 -7.74 -6.68 6.72
N TYR A 127 -8.49 -7.73 6.38
CA TYR A 127 -9.45 -7.71 5.27
C TYR A 127 -10.46 -6.56 5.43
N GLY A 128 -11.03 -6.37 6.62
CA GLY A 128 -11.97 -5.29 6.90
C GLY A 128 -11.39 -3.90 6.62
N THR A 129 -10.11 -3.68 6.96
CA THR A 129 -9.42 -2.43 6.65
C THR A 129 -9.25 -2.24 5.14
N VAL A 130 -8.86 -3.30 4.41
CA VAL A 130 -8.74 -3.27 2.94
C VAL A 130 -10.10 -3.02 2.28
N GLU A 131 -11.14 -3.76 2.72
CA GLU A 131 -12.50 -3.60 2.22
C GLU A 131 -13.02 -2.17 2.44
N HIS A 132 -12.75 -1.60 3.62
CA HIS A 132 -13.13 -0.23 3.94
C HIS A 132 -12.47 0.77 2.98
N PHE A 133 -11.15 0.72 2.77
CA PHE A 133 -10.47 1.60 1.82
C PHE A 133 -11.09 1.57 0.43
N ILE A 134 -11.46 0.36 -0.03
CA ILE A 134 -12.06 0.19 -1.34
C ILE A 134 -13.50 0.74 -1.37
N LYS A 135 -14.30 0.46 -0.33
CA LYS A 135 -15.69 0.91 -0.25
C LYS A 135 -15.80 2.43 -0.11
N ALA A 136 -14.93 3.05 0.68
CA ALA A 136 -14.91 4.48 0.91
C ALA A 136 -14.47 5.29 -0.34
N ASN A 137 -13.67 4.69 -1.22
CA ASN A 137 -13.21 5.33 -2.44
C ASN A 137 -14.08 4.93 -3.64
N LYS A 138 -14.90 5.88 -4.15
CA LYS A 138 -15.82 5.63 -5.28
C LYS A 138 -15.12 5.07 -6.52
N THR A 139 -13.91 5.53 -6.81
CA THR A 139 -13.12 5.07 -7.96
C THR A 139 -12.70 3.62 -7.78
N LEU A 140 -12.11 3.26 -6.63
CA LEU A 140 -11.67 1.89 -6.38
C LEU A 140 -12.85 0.92 -6.33
N ARG A 141 -13.95 1.31 -5.66
CA ARG A 141 -15.16 0.51 -5.54
C ARG A 141 -15.74 0.12 -6.90
N ARG A 142 -15.73 1.03 -7.88
CA ARG A 142 -16.27 0.80 -9.23
C ARG A 142 -15.60 -0.38 -9.94
N TYR A 143 -14.30 -0.57 -9.70
CA TYR A 143 -13.52 -1.64 -10.31
C TYR A 143 -13.63 -2.98 -9.60
N CYS A 144 -14.31 -3.06 -8.46
CA CYS A 144 -14.36 -4.28 -7.64
C CYS A 144 -15.75 -4.90 -7.55
N LYS A 145 -15.77 -6.24 -7.52
CA LYS A 145 -16.87 -7.04 -6.97
C LYS A 145 -16.43 -7.49 -5.57
N ILE A 146 -17.18 -7.08 -4.56
CA ILE A 146 -16.90 -7.37 -3.15
C ILE A 146 -17.95 -8.34 -2.63
N THR A 147 -17.50 -9.46 -2.03
CA THR A 147 -18.36 -10.45 -1.37
C THR A 147 -17.91 -10.57 0.08
N SER A 148 -18.55 -9.80 0.96
CA SER A 148 -18.14 -9.69 2.37
C SER A 148 -18.32 -10.99 3.15
N SER A 149 -19.31 -11.84 2.81
CA SER A 149 -19.56 -13.14 3.44
C SER A 149 -18.39 -14.11 3.25
N THR A 150 -17.77 -14.13 2.08
CA THR A 150 -16.62 -14.97 1.77
C THR A 150 -15.29 -14.21 1.89
N LYS A 151 -15.32 -12.98 2.39
CA LYS A 151 -14.15 -12.09 2.51
C LYS A 151 -13.32 -12.09 1.22
N THR A 152 -13.99 -11.84 0.08
CA THR A 152 -13.38 -11.90 -1.24
C THR A 152 -13.63 -10.61 -2.01
N ILE A 153 -12.58 -10.09 -2.65
CA ILE A 153 -12.63 -8.93 -3.53
C ILE A 153 -12.03 -9.32 -4.88
N ILE A 154 -12.76 -9.09 -5.96
CA ILE A 154 -12.31 -9.41 -7.33
C ILE A 154 -12.29 -8.12 -8.14
N ARG A 155 -11.18 -7.85 -8.80
CA ARG A 155 -11.08 -6.77 -9.79
C ARG A 155 -11.71 -7.22 -11.11
N LYS A 156 -12.59 -6.36 -11.64
CA LYS A 156 -13.35 -6.67 -12.86
C LYS A 156 -12.54 -6.51 -14.14
N ASP A 157 -11.50 -5.67 -14.10
CA ASP A 157 -10.69 -5.31 -15.26
C ASP A 157 -9.54 -6.29 -15.56
N ASN A 158 -9.01 -6.94 -14.53
CA ASN A 158 -7.87 -7.85 -14.69
C ASN A 158 -8.01 -9.20 -13.99
N GLY A 159 -9.14 -9.45 -13.32
CA GLY A 159 -9.40 -10.71 -12.64
C GLY A 159 -8.60 -10.95 -11.37
N ASN A 160 -7.81 -9.99 -10.90
CA ASN A 160 -7.07 -10.14 -9.65
C ASN A 160 -8.03 -10.37 -8.48
N LYS A 161 -7.70 -11.33 -7.61
CA LYS A 161 -8.54 -11.74 -6.49
C LYS A 161 -7.80 -11.54 -5.18
N LEU A 162 -8.47 -10.93 -4.20
CA LEU A 162 -8.00 -10.79 -2.82
C LEU A 162 -8.94 -11.57 -1.90
N MET A 163 -8.39 -12.35 -0.98
CA MET A 163 -9.17 -13.16 -0.07
C MET A 163 -8.44 -13.41 1.26
N VAL A 164 -9.19 -13.90 2.25
CA VAL A 164 -8.68 -14.41 3.54
C VAL A 164 -8.57 -15.91 3.50
#